data_6a83cd5c953a8cf0d24434ecc3d743a1
#
_entry.id   6a83cd5c953a8cf0d24434ecc3d743a1
#
_cell.length_a   1.000
_cell.length_b   1.000
_cell.length_c   1.000
_cell.angle_alpha   90.00
_cell.angle_beta   90.00
_cell.angle_gamma   90.00
#
_symmetry.space_group_name_H-M   'P 1'
#
loop_
_entity.id
_entity.type
_entity.pdbx_description
1 polymer ?
#
loop_
_entity_poly.entity_id
_entity_poly.type
_entity_poly.pdbx_seq_one_letter_code
_entity_poly.pdbx_strand_id
1 'polypeptide(L)'
;MSVVAAGMALGCARLGSALTPLDHTQSIALLQRAYALGVRHFDTASIYGQGDSERLLGEALAPYRDRICLASKAGQLLTPRQALLAPLKPLVRWVAARRQHVHQRVAQARAQGVPRCFEPGYIARSLHASLKRLRTDRLDLFYLHSPAPEVLEDAPLFARLAQLQRQGLFGVLGVSCDDLVLAQRAAAHPQVQVVQFAFDGGALSRAVAATLERSGKTAVLRGLAQWRDAAAPGDGDAAMVQGLRQMLDLPACAGVLVGTTDAGHLQHNLGAFQRALAQQEAA
;
A
#
# COMPACT_ATOMS: atom_id res chain seq x y z
N MET A 1 0.03 -1.07 -22.03
CA MET A 1 1.18 -1.60 -21.25
C MET A 1 0.73 -1.74 -19.80
N SER A 2 0.87 -2.92 -19.20
CA SER A 2 0.57 -3.09 -17.76
C SER A 2 1.57 -2.24 -16.97
N VAL A 3 1.09 -1.23 -16.25
CA VAL A 3 1.93 -0.31 -15.45
C VAL A 3 2.52 -1.03 -14.24
N VAL A 4 1.94 -2.17 -13.86
CA VAL A 4 2.38 -2.99 -12.74
C VAL A 4 2.79 -4.34 -13.27
N ALA A 5 4.09 -4.63 -13.28
CA ALA A 5 4.58 -5.99 -13.52
C ALA A 5 4.22 -6.86 -12.30
N ALA A 6 3.77 -8.09 -12.54
CA ALA A 6 3.52 -9.05 -11.47
C ALA A 6 4.80 -9.20 -10.62
N GLY A 7 4.75 -8.79 -9.36
CA GLY A 7 5.92 -8.75 -8.51
C GLY A 7 5.59 -8.47 -7.05
N MET A 8 6.60 -8.64 -6.18
CA MET A 8 6.47 -8.23 -4.80
C MET A 8 6.53 -6.70 -4.69
N ALA A 9 5.49 -6.10 -4.10
CA ALA A 9 5.44 -4.69 -3.74
C ALA A 9 5.83 -4.49 -2.27
N LEU A 10 6.65 -3.49 -1.96
CA LEU A 10 6.97 -3.13 -0.59
C LEU A 10 5.98 -2.12 -0.04
N GLY A 11 5.22 -2.51 0.98
CA GLY A 11 4.32 -1.63 1.74
C GLY A 11 5.07 -0.82 2.79
N CYS A 12 5.00 0.50 2.68
CA CYS A 12 5.75 1.45 3.50
C CYS A 12 4.93 2.06 4.65
N ALA A 13 3.81 1.43 5.05
CA ALA A 13 2.89 1.97 6.06
C ALA A 13 3.52 2.21 7.44
N ARG A 14 4.58 1.47 7.77
CA ARG A 14 5.30 1.61 9.04
C ARG A 14 6.49 2.57 8.98
N LEU A 15 7.00 2.90 7.79
CA LEU A 15 8.13 3.82 7.64
C LEU A 15 7.76 5.23 8.08
N GLY A 16 8.66 5.90 8.77
CA GLY A 16 8.42 7.24 9.32
C GLY A 16 7.38 7.31 10.44
N SER A 17 6.77 6.19 10.82
CA SER A 17 5.82 6.14 11.95
C SER A 17 6.56 6.40 13.28
N ALA A 18 5.87 7.02 14.24
CA ALA A 18 6.37 7.16 15.61
C ALA A 18 6.64 5.81 16.32
N LEU A 19 6.05 4.74 15.81
CA LEU A 19 6.18 3.38 16.35
C LEU A 19 7.16 2.49 15.55
N THR A 20 7.78 3.01 14.48
CA THR A 20 8.81 2.23 13.77
C THR A 20 10.09 2.14 14.63
N PRO A 21 10.74 0.97 14.69
CA PRO A 21 12.03 0.85 15.38
C PRO A 21 13.17 1.53 14.59
N LEU A 22 12.96 1.81 13.30
CA LEU A 22 13.99 2.38 12.43
C LEU A 22 14.11 3.89 12.60
N ASP A 23 15.33 4.39 12.65
CA ASP A 23 15.64 5.81 12.47
C ASP A 23 15.57 6.21 10.99
N HIS A 24 15.91 7.48 10.69
CA HIS A 24 15.89 8.00 9.32
C HIS A 24 16.89 7.25 8.42
N THR A 25 18.13 7.12 8.85
CA THR A 25 19.21 6.48 8.09
C THR A 25 18.91 5.00 7.83
N GLN A 26 18.45 4.29 8.84
CA GLN A 26 18.04 2.89 8.72
C GLN A 26 16.85 2.70 7.78
N SER A 27 15.89 3.64 7.78
CA SER A 27 14.74 3.61 6.85
C SER A 27 15.18 3.81 5.41
N ILE A 28 16.10 4.74 5.14
CA ILE A 28 16.71 4.95 3.82
C ILE A 28 17.45 3.69 3.36
N ALA A 29 18.31 3.13 4.23
CA ALA A 29 19.07 1.92 3.94
C ALA A 29 18.17 0.71 3.61
N LEU A 30 17.05 0.55 4.32
CA LEU A 30 16.07 -0.51 4.03
C LEU A 30 15.45 -0.34 2.64
N LEU A 31 15.06 0.87 2.25
CA LEU A 31 14.47 1.16 0.94
C LEU A 31 15.48 0.91 -0.20
N GLN A 32 16.72 1.36 -0.02
CA GLN A 32 17.80 1.13 -0.99
C GLN A 32 18.13 -0.37 -1.09
N ARG A 33 18.14 -1.09 0.05
CA ARG A 33 18.32 -2.54 0.07
C ARG A 33 17.18 -3.26 -0.67
N ALA A 34 15.93 -2.83 -0.48
CA ALA A 34 14.80 -3.40 -1.20
C ALA A 34 14.95 -3.23 -2.72
N TYR A 35 15.34 -2.03 -3.17
CA TYR A 35 15.62 -1.78 -4.58
C TYR A 35 16.77 -2.66 -5.10
N ALA A 36 17.88 -2.76 -4.37
CA ALA A 36 19.03 -3.61 -4.73
C ALA A 36 18.66 -5.10 -4.82
N LEU A 37 17.73 -5.57 -4.00
CA LEU A 37 17.20 -6.93 -4.02
C LEU A 37 16.14 -7.17 -5.12
N GLY A 38 15.87 -6.20 -5.98
CA GLY A 38 14.96 -6.35 -7.11
C GLY A 38 13.53 -5.87 -6.89
N VAL A 39 13.17 -5.33 -5.71
CA VAL A 39 11.86 -4.70 -5.54
C VAL A 39 11.75 -3.48 -6.45
N ARG A 40 10.65 -3.42 -7.22
CA ARG A 40 10.39 -2.32 -8.16
C ARG A 40 9.05 -1.63 -7.91
N HIS A 41 8.21 -2.15 -7.03
CA HIS A 41 6.95 -1.51 -6.66
C HIS A 41 7.00 -1.10 -5.18
N PHE A 42 6.82 0.21 -4.92
CA PHE A 42 6.82 0.81 -3.58
C PHE A 42 5.47 1.49 -3.34
N ASP A 43 4.80 1.08 -2.27
CA ASP A 43 3.45 1.54 -1.92
C ASP A 43 3.47 2.32 -0.62
N THR A 44 2.99 3.56 -0.67
CA THR A 44 2.87 4.44 0.48
C THR A 44 1.49 5.11 0.54
N ALA A 45 1.31 6.11 1.41
CA ALA A 45 0.14 6.97 1.49
C ALA A 45 0.48 8.30 2.16
N SER A 46 -0.26 9.35 1.84
CA SER A 46 -0.11 10.70 2.41
C SER A 46 -0.19 10.73 3.94
N ILE A 47 -0.95 9.79 4.54
CA ILE A 47 -1.12 9.68 5.99
C ILE A 47 0.01 8.90 6.68
N TYR A 48 0.76 8.05 5.98
CA TYR A 48 1.76 7.19 6.59
C TYR A 48 2.92 7.98 7.17
N GLY A 49 3.16 7.76 8.46
CA GLY A 49 4.13 8.55 9.20
C GLY A 49 3.88 10.06 9.13
N GLN A 50 2.63 10.50 8.82
CA GLN A 50 2.29 11.92 8.63
C GLN A 50 3.07 12.55 7.45
N GLY A 51 3.24 11.77 6.38
CA GLY A 51 3.99 12.14 5.18
C GLY A 51 5.48 11.81 5.22
N ASP A 52 6.02 11.32 6.36
CA ASP A 52 7.43 10.96 6.44
C ASP A 52 7.75 9.71 5.62
N SER A 53 6.80 8.76 5.49
CA SER A 53 6.97 7.61 4.58
C SER A 53 7.22 8.06 3.14
N GLU A 54 6.48 9.06 2.65
CA GLU A 54 6.69 9.62 1.31
C GLU A 54 8.02 10.37 1.19
N ARG A 55 8.44 11.13 2.24
CA ARG A 55 9.75 11.82 2.24
C ARG A 55 10.91 10.84 2.18
N LEU A 56 10.85 9.76 2.98
CA LEU A 56 11.86 8.70 2.98
C LEU A 56 11.97 8.01 1.62
N LEU A 57 10.83 7.70 0.98
CA LEU A 57 10.81 7.13 -0.36
C LEU A 57 11.41 8.09 -1.41
N GLY A 58 11.00 9.37 -1.37
CA GLY A 58 11.52 10.38 -2.28
C GLY A 58 13.03 10.60 -2.12
N GLU A 59 13.56 10.52 -0.90
CA GLU A 59 14.99 10.64 -0.64
C GLU A 59 15.77 9.40 -1.07
N ALA A 60 15.27 8.21 -0.72
CA ALA A 60 15.97 6.96 -1.01
C ALA A 60 15.97 6.60 -2.50
N LEU A 61 14.87 6.89 -3.23
CA LEU A 61 14.60 6.30 -4.54
C LEU A 61 14.51 7.32 -5.69
N ALA A 62 14.64 8.63 -5.45
CA ALA A 62 14.63 9.63 -6.52
C ALA A 62 15.59 9.29 -7.68
N PRO A 63 16.82 8.79 -7.45
CA PRO A 63 17.73 8.42 -8.55
C PRO A 63 17.22 7.27 -9.42
N TYR A 64 16.25 6.51 -8.93
CA TYR A 64 15.71 5.31 -9.59
C TYR A 64 14.27 5.50 -10.07
N ARG A 65 13.74 6.74 -10.05
CA ARG A 65 12.33 7.04 -10.31
C ARG A 65 11.76 6.35 -11.57
N ASP A 66 12.49 6.35 -12.65
CA ASP A 66 12.08 5.78 -13.94
C ASP A 66 12.15 4.25 -14.01
N ARG A 67 12.70 3.63 -12.96
CA ARG A 67 12.88 2.18 -12.87
C ARG A 67 11.98 1.53 -11.82
N ILE A 68 11.09 2.31 -11.20
CA ILE A 68 10.20 1.84 -10.15
C ILE A 68 8.74 2.21 -10.44
N CYS A 69 7.83 1.39 -9.93
CA CYS A 69 6.42 1.72 -9.79
C CYS A 69 6.21 2.36 -8.42
N LEU A 70 5.79 3.60 -8.39
CA LEU A 70 5.57 4.37 -7.17
C LEU A 70 4.09 4.63 -6.98
N ALA A 71 3.55 4.11 -5.87
CA ALA A 71 2.15 4.24 -5.50
C ALA A 71 1.98 5.10 -4.25
N SER A 72 1.01 6.02 -4.28
CA SER A 72 0.56 6.72 -3.06
C SER A 72 -0.96 6.82 -3.01
N LYS A 73 -1.49 7.22 -1.85
CA LYS A 73 -2.92 7.23 -1.56
C LYS A 73 -3.32 8.54 -0.88
N ALA A 74 -4.55 8.99 -1.15
CA ALA A 74 -5.18 10.12 -0.45
C ALA A 74 -6.62 9.80 -0.03
N GLY A 75 -7.15 10.64 0.86
CA GLY A 75 -8.52 10.53 1.36
C GLY A 75 -8.61 10.33 2.86
N GLN A 76 -7.69 9.61 3.47
CA GLN A 76 -7.60 9.51 4.93
C GLN A 76 -6.91 10.75 5.51
N LEU A 77 -7.41 11.22 6.66
CA LEU A 77 -6.93 12.41 7.37
C LEU A 77 -6.25 12.04 8.68
N LEU A 78 -5.30 12.88 9.10
CA LEU A 78 -4.84 12.86 10.48
C LEU A 78 -5.93 13.42 11.40
N THR A 79 -6.16 12.79 12.55
CA THR A 79 -6.98 13.43 13.58
C THR A 79 -6.30 14.71 14.07
N PRO A 80 -7.07 15.72 14.54
CA PRO A 80 -6.48 16.94 15.10
C PRO A 80 -5.41 16.67 16.18
N ARG A 81 -5.64 15.65 17.02
CA ARG A 81 -4.66 15.22 18.04
C ARG A 81 -3.38 14.66 17.43
N GLN A 82 -3.48 13.86 16.37
CA GLN A 82 -2.32 13.33 15.65
C GLN A 82 -1.54 14.45 14.95
N ALA A 83 -2.24 15.43 14.37
CA ALA A 83 -1.61 16.59 13.76
C ALA A 83 -0.88 17.45 14.79
N LEU A 84 -1.48 17.69 15.96
CA LEU A 84 -0.86 18.45 17.05
C LEU A 84 0.37 17.76 17.65
N LEU A 85 0.35 16.42 17.73
CA LEU A 85 1.47 15.63 18.25
C LEU A 85 2.57 15.36 17.21
N ALA A 86 2.37 15.74 15.95
CA ALA A 86 3.33 15.52 14.88
C ALA A 86 4.75 16.07 15.17
N PRO A 87 4.91 17.30 15.72
CA PRO A 87 6.23 17.83 16.06
C PRO A 87 6.91 17.07 17.21
N LEU A 88 6.15 16.37 18.04
CA LEU A 88 6.64 15.64 19.22
C LEU A 88 7.01 14.18 18.92
N LYS A 89 7.02 13.76 17.64
CA LYS A 89 7.39 12.39 17.25
C LYS A 89 8.70 11.86 17.86
N PRO A 90 9.80 12.65 17.95
CA PRO A 90 11.04 12.16 18.55
C PRO A 90 10.85 11.77 20.03
N LEU A 91 10.11 12.57 20.77
CA LEU A 91 9.80 12.31 22.17
C LEU A 91 8.87 11.10 22.33
N VAL A 92 7.85 10.98 21.47
CA VAL A 92 6.93 9.83 21.45
C VAL A 92 7.69 8.54 21.14
N ARG A 93 8.64 8.55 20.20
CA ARG A 93 9.53 7.41 19.92
C ARG A 93 10.34 6.98 21.14
N TRP A 94 10.95 7.93 21.81
CA TRP A 94 11.75 7.68 23.00
C TRP A 94 10.90 7.05 24.14
N VAL A 95 9.66 7.51 24.35
CA VAL A 95 8.74 6.93 25.36
C VAL A 95 8.21 5.56 24.91
N ALA A 96 7.84 5.41 23.61
CA ALA A 96 7.30 4.17 23.07
C ALA A 96 8.31 3.01 23.10
N ALA A 97 9.60 3.30 22.86
CA ALA A 97 10.68 2.31 22.98
C ALA A 97 10.81 1.70 24.40
N ARG A 98 10.24 2.37 25.40
CA ARG A 98 10.32 1.95 26.82
C ARG A 98 9.03 1.37 27.38
N ARG A 99 7.89 1.41 26.65
CA ARG A 99 6.57 0.97 27.15
C ARG A 99 5.78 0.19 26.10
N GLN A 100 5.68 -1.13 26.27
CA GLN A 100 4.92 -2.04 25.38
C GLN A 100 3.42 -1.67 25.22
N HIS A 101 2.78 -1.07 26.24
CA HIS A 101 1.37 -0.71 26.19
C HIS A 101 1.01 0.43 25.23
N VAL A 102 1.99 1.21 24.73
CA VAL A 102 1.75 2.28 23.75
C VAL A 102 1.31 1.71 22.40
N HIS A 103 1.84 0.54 22.01
CA HIS A 103 1.47 -0.11 20.76
C HIS A 103 0.00 -0.52 20.69
N GLN A 104 -0.55 -1.05 21.80
CA GLN A 104 -1.96 -1.46 21.88
C GLN A 104 -2.91 -0.26 21.81
N ARG A 105 -2.60 0.85 22.50
CA ARG A 105 -3.42 2.07 22.46
C ARG A 105 -3.46 2.72 21.07
N VAL A 106 -2.35 2.71 20.34
CA VAL A 106 -2.31 3.24 18.97
C VAL A 106 -3.07 2.35 18.00
N ALA A 107 -3.01 1.02 18.17
CA ALA A 107 -3.81 0.08 17.39
C ALA A 107 -5.32 0.28 17.66
N GLN A 108 -5.74 0.44 18.90
CA GLN A 108 -7.13 0.73 19.28
C GLN A 108 -7.62 2.08 18.75
N ALA A 109 -6.78 3.13 18.81
CA ALA A 109 -7.13 4.44 18.24
C ALA A 109 -7.30 4.42 16.72
N ARG A 110 -6.59 3.52 16.03
CA ARG A 110 -6.78 3.30 14.58
C ARG A 110 -8.08 2.55 14.27
N ALA A 111 -8.53 1.67 15.16
CA ALA A 111 -9.79 0.94 15.03
C ALA A 111 -11.04 1.84 15.21
N GLN A 112 -10.91 3.00 15.85
CA GLN A 112 -12.03 3.95 16.08
C GLN A 112 -12.42 4.78 14.85
N GLY A 113 -11.89 4.46 13.67
CA GLY A 113 -12.18 5.12 12.41
C GLY A 113 -11.22 6.31 12.14
N VAL A 114 -10.57 6.27 10.99
CA VAL A 114 -9.73 7.37 10.51
C VAL A 114 -10.64 8.38 9.80
N PRO A 115 -10.60 9.69 10.16
CA PRO A 115 -11.35 10.71 9.44
C PRO A 115 -10.98 10.69 7.95
N ARG A 116 -11.96 10.97 7.09
CA ARG A 116 -11.81 10.90 5.64
C ARG A 116 -12.31 12.18 4.99
N CYS A 117 -11.66 12.56 3.87
CA CYS A 117 -12.10 13.66 3.02
C CYS A 117 -11.80 13.30 1.57
N PHE A 118 -12.85 13.22 0.75
CA PHE A 118 -12.75 12.93 -0.68
C PHE A 118 -13.24 14.11 -1.53
N GLU A 119 -13.37 15.31 -0.95
CA GLU A 119 -13.68 16.51 -1.69
C GLU A 119 -12.64 16.70 -2.82
N PRO A 120 -13.07 17.02 -4.07
CA PRO A 120 -12.17 17.07 -5.24
C PRO A 120 -10.96 18.00 -5.06
N GLY A 121 -11.17 19.16 -4.42
CA GLY A 121 -10.11 20.13 -4.13
C GLY A 121 -9.11 19.60 -3.09
N TYR A 122 -9.58 18.89 -2.07
CA TYR A 122 -8.70 18.26 -1.08
C TYR A 122 -7.84 17.17 -1.72
N ILE A 123 -8.43 16.28 -2.52
CA ILE A 123 -7.71 15.20 -3.19
C ILE A 123 -6.63 15.76 -4.11
N ALA A 124 -6.94 16.81 -4.89
CA ALA A 124 -5.95 17.47 -5.73
C ALA A 124 -4.79 18.06 -4.92
N ARG A 125 -5.06 18.80 -3.86
CA ARG A 125 -4.02 19.34 -2.96
C ARG A 125 -3.18 18.25 -2.32
N SER A 126 -3.81 17.15 -1.89
CA SER A 126 -3.12 15.99 -1.30
C SER A 126 -2.17 15.34 -2.28
N LEU A 127 -2.59 15.13 -3.54
CA LEU A 127 -1.75 14.59 -4.61
C LEU A 127 -0.52 15.48 -4.85
N HIS A 128 -0.69 16.80 -5.04
CA HIS A 128 0.43 17.72 -5.22
C HIS A 128 1.40 17.71 -4.03
N ALA A 129 0.87 17.67 -2.80
CA ALA A 129 1.70 17.56 -1.61
C ALA A 129 2.46 16.24 -1.53
N SER A 130 1.87 15.13 -1.97
CA SER A 130 2.52 13.82 -2.08
C SER A 130 3.66 13.84 -3.10
N LEU A 131 3.43 14.38 -4.30
CA LEU A 131 4.47 14.54 -5.34
C LEU A 131 5.67 15.33 -4.83
N LYS A 132 5.41 16.44 -4.10
CA LYS A 132 6.48 17.24 -3.48
C LYS A 132 7.28 16.43 -2.45
N ARG A 133 6.63 15.66 -1.57
CA ARG A 133 7.31 14.83 -0.56
C ARG A 133 8.11 13.69 -1.20
N LEU A 134 7.55 13.08 -2.25
CA LEU A 134 8.16 11.99 -3.02
C LEU A 134 9.27 12.47 -3.99
N ARG A 135 9.48 13.80 -4.12
CA ARG A 135 10.48 14.41 -5.03
C ARG A 135 10.30 13.92 -6.48
N THR A 136 9.07 13.86 -6.96
CA THR A 136 8.72 13.41 -8.31
C THR A 136 7.60 14.27 -8.90
N ASP A 137 7.51 14.30 -10.22
CA ASP A 137 6.45 14.97 -10.97
C ASP A 137 5.21 14.11 -11.21
N ARG A 138 5.32 12.77 -11.02
CA ARG A 138 4.24 11.82 -11.27
C ARG A 138 4.25 10.64 -10.33
N LEU A 139 3.07 10.04 -10.12
CA LEU A 139 2.90 8.70 -9.56
C LEU A 139 2.59 7.71 -10.70
N ASP A 140 2.96 6.45 -10.53
CA ASP A 140 2.49 5.38 -11.41
C ASP A 140 1.09 4.95 -11.03
N LEU A 141 0.81 4.82 -9.73
CA LEU A 141 -0.50 4.49 -9.16
C LEU A 141 -0.93 5.53 -8.13
N PHE A 142 -2.16 6.02 -8.26
CA PHE A 142 -2.78 6.87 -7.24
C PHE A 142 -4.07 6.24 -6.75
N TYR A 143 -4.18 6.03 -5.44
CA TYR A 143 -5.35 5.37 -4.84
C TYR A 143 -6.21 6.34 -4.04
N LEU A 144 -7.52 6.18 -4.15
CA LEU A 144 -8.46 6.61 -3.11
C LEU A 144 -8.31 5.66 -1.92
N HIS A 145 -8.02 6.19 -0.73
CA HIS A 145 -7.62 5.41 0.45
C HIS A 145 -8.83 5.06 1.30
N SER A 146 -9.38 3.88 1.12
CA SER A 146 -10.54 3.33 1.83
C SER A 146 -11.73 4.30 1.85
N PRO A 147 -12.24 4.74 0.69
CA PRO A 147 -13.41 5.59 0.63
C PRO A 147 -14.64 4.86 1.19
N ALA A 148 -15.66 5.63 1.61
CA ALA A 148 -16.99 5.09 1.79
C ALA A 148 -17.57 4.71 0.40
N PRO A 149 -18.46 3.70 0.31
CA PRO A 149 -19.01 3.26 -0.98
C PRO A 149 -19.63 4.38 -1.83
N GLU A 150 -20.25 5.35 -1.19
CA GLU A 150 -20.94 6.50 -1.85
C GLU A 150 -19.94 7.43 -2.58
N VAL A 151 -18.68 7.46 -2.15
CA VAL A 151 -17.62 8.24 -2.81
C VAL A 151 -17.37 7.74 -4.24
N LEU A 152 -17.64 6.47 -4.53
CA LEU A 152 -17.51 5.91 -5.88
C LEU A 152 -18.58 6.47 -6.84
N GLU A 153 -19.63 7.11 -6.34
CA GLU A 153 -20.70 7.73 -7.12
C GLU A 153 -20.50 9.25 -7.28
N ASP A 154 -19.42 9.81 -6.70
CA ASP A 154 -19.11 11.25 -6.75
C ASP A 154 -18.54 11.65 -8.12
N ALA A 155 -19.43 11.99 -9.06
CA ALA A 155 -19.05 12.40 -10.42
C ALA A 155 -18.09 13.61 -10.47
N PRO A 156 -18.26 14.69 -9.67
CA PRO A 156 -17.28 15.77 -9.54
C PRO A 156 -15.88 15.30 -9.14
N LEU A 157 -15.76 14.37 -8.19
CA LEU A 157 -14.47 13.80 -7.78
C LEU A 157 -13.80 13.07 -8.96
N PHE A 158 -14.53 12.17 -9.62
CA PHE A 158 -13.98 11.40 -10.73
C PHE A 158 -13.67 12.26 -11.96
N ALA A 159 -14.43 13.31 -12.23
CA ALA A 159 -14.09 14.31 -13.26
C ALA A 159 -12.77 15.02 -12.93
N ARG A 160 -12.55 15.39 -11.66
CA ARG A 160 -11.30 16.01 -11.19
C ARG A 160 -10.13 15.06 -11.30
N LEU A 161 -10.30 13.80 -10.89
CA LEU A 161 -9.26 12.75 -11.00
C LEU A 161 -8.87 12.53 -12.47
N ALA A 162 -9.82 12.43 -13.38
CA ALA A 162 -9.55 12.31 -14.81
C ALA A 162 -8.78 13.52 -15.36
N GLN A 163 -9.05 14.74 -14.88
CA GLN A 163 -8.28 15.93 -15.23
C GLN A 163 -6.83 15.84 -14.76
N LEU A 164 -6.59 15.47 -13.50
CA LEU A 164 -5.25 15.32 -12.92
C LEU A 164 -4.46 14.22 -13.63
N GLN A 165 -5.12 13.12 -14.02
CA GLN A 165 -4.52 12.04 -14.80
C GLN A 165 -4.11 12.53 -16.20
N ARG A 166 -4.97 13.28 -16.90
CA ARG A 166 -4.61 13.89 -18.21
C ARG A 166 -3.46 14.89 -18.10
N GLN A 167 -3.27 15.54 -16.96
CA GLN A 167 -2.12 16.39 -16.68
C GLN A 167 -0.83 15.60 -16.41
N GLY A 168 -0.90 14.27 -16.39
CA GLY A 168 0.25 13.39 -16.17
C GLY A 168 0.70 13.26 -14.72
N LEU A 169 -0.09 13.75 -13.75
CA LEU A 169 0.29 13.71 -12.32
C LEU A 169 0.24 12.30 -11.74
N PHE A 170 -0.51 11.40 -12.38
CA PHE A 170 -0.47 9.96 -12.12
C PHE A 170 -0.89 9.16 -13.36
N GLY A 171 -0.40 7.91 -13.44
CA GLY A 171 -0.69 7.03 -14.58
C GLY A 171 -2.01 6.29 -14.43
N VAL A 172 -2.22 5.60 -13.33
CA VAL A 172 -3.35 4.71 -13.11
C VAL A 172 -4.11 5.09 -11.84
N LEU A 173 -5.45 5.15 -11.95
CA LEU A 173 -6.35 5.36 -10.80
C LEU A 173 -6.72 4.02 -10.17
N GLY A 174 -6.56 3.94 -8.85
CA GLY A 174 -6.98 2.80 -8.06
C GLY A 174 -7.83 3.15 -6.85
N VAL A 175 -8.36 2.11 -6.20
CA VAL A 175 -8.98 2.19 -4.88
C VAL A 175 -8.32 1.17 -3.97
N SER A 176 -7.84 1.63 -2.81
CA SER A 176 -7.35 0.74 -1.74
C SER A 176 -8.48 0.49 -0.76
N CYS A 177 -8.91 -0.76 -0.62
CA CYS A 177 -10.12 -1.15 0.09
C CYS A 177 -9.78 -1.85 1.40
N ASP A 178 -10.44 -1.46 2.50
CA ASP A 178 -10.32 -2.14 3.79
C ASP A 178 -11.27 -3.34 3.91
N ASP A 179 -12.35 -3.36 3.12
CA ASP A 179 -13.31 -4.45 3.05
C ASP A 179 -13.58 -4.91 1.62
N LEU A 180 -14.12 -6.13 1.48
CA LEU A 180 -14.34 -6.76 0.19
C LEU A 180 -15.63 -6.26 -0.51
N VAL A 181 -16.58 -5.67 0.21
CA VAL A 181 -17.79 -5.08 -0.39
C VAL A 181 -17.39 -3.82 -1.17
N LEU A 182 -16.57 -2.96 -0.57
CA LEU A 182 -15.98 -1.81 -1.26
C LEU A 182 -15.12 -2.27 -2.45
N ALA A 183 -14.31 -3.33 -2.28
CA ALA A 183 -13.47 -3.86 -3.34
C ALA A 183 -14.30 -4.34 -4.55
N GLN A 184 -15.43 -5.00 -4.31
CA GLN A 184 -16.35 -5.44 -5.36
C GLN A 184 -16.97 -4.25 -6.11
N ARG A 185 -17.39 -3.20 -5.41
CA ARG A 185 -17.90 -1.96 -6.03
C ARG A 185 -16.81 -1.25 -6.84
N ALA A 186 -15.61 -1.13 -6.29
CA ALA A 186 -14.47 -0.53 -6.97
C ALA A 186 -14.07 -1.31 -8.24
N ALA A 187 -14.11 -2.65 -8.19
CA ALA A 187 -13.84 -3.50 -9.34
C ALA A 187 -14.83 -3.25 -10.50
N ALA A 188 -16.10 -2.96 -10.19
CA ALA A 188 -17.14 -2.66 -11.17
C ALA A 188 -17.06 -1.21 -11.70
N HIS A 189 -16.39 -0.27 -11.00
CA HIS A 189 -16.40 1.15 -11.35
C HIS A 189 -15.61 1.44 -12.64
N PRO A 190 -16.16 2.12 -13.67
CA PRO A 190 -15.55 2.24 -15.00
C PRO A 190 -14.19 2.95 -15.03
N GLN A 191 -13.96 3.94 -14.16
CA GLN A 191 -12.72 4.73 -14.14
C GLN A 191 -11.63 4.12 -13.20
N VAL A 192 -11.96 3.12 -12.39
CA VAL A 192 -11.00 2.42 -11.52
C VAL A 192 -10.35 1.30 -12.32
N GLN A 193 -9.03 1.28 -12.38
CA GLN A 193 -8.25 0.32 -13.16
C GLN A 193 -7.51 -0.68 -12.27
N VAL A 194 -7.22 -0.30 -11.02
CA VAL A 194 -6.53 -1.14 -10.04
C VAL A 194 -7.28 -1.14 -8.72
N VAL A 195 -7.52 -2.32 -8.14
CA VAL A 195 -8.07 -2.43 -6.78
C VAL A 195 -7.05 -3.10 -5.87
N GLN A 196 -6.75 -2.43 -4.74
CA GLN A 196 -5.89 -2.97 -3.70
C GLN A 196 -6.76 -3.48 -2.54
N PHE A 197 -6.68 -4.78 -2.23
CA PHE A 197 -7.49 -5.38 -1.16
C PHE A 197 -6.79 -6.57 -0.50
N ALA A 198 -7.29 -6.98 0.69
CA ALA A 198 -6.81 -8.17 1.37
C ALA A 198 -7.41 -9.42 0.71
N PHE A 199 -6.53 -10.34 0.29
CA PHE A 199 -6.94 -11.63 -0.26
C PHE A 199 -6.76 -12.72 0.82
N ASP A 200 -7.87 -13.32 1.20
CA ASP A 200 -7.94 -14.37 2.23
C ASP A 200 -8.20 -15.78 1.64
N GLY A 201 -8.29 -15.87 0.31
CA GLY A 201 -8.64 -17.11 -0.39
C GLY A 201 -10.11 -17.49 -0.34
N GLY A 202 -10.95 -16.69 0.33
CA GLY A 202 -12.40 -16.92 0.45
C GLY A 202 -13.18 -16.61 -0.82
N ALA A 203 -14.45 -17.00 -0.83
CA ALA A 203 -15.32 -16.85 -2.01
C ALA A 203 -15.46 -15.38 -2.45
N LEU A 204 -15.58 -14.44 -1.52
CA LEU A 204 -15.77 -13.04 -1.84
C LEU A 204 -14.50 -12.40 -2.43
N SER A 205 -13.32 -12.70 -1.87
CA SER A 205 -12.05 -12.19 -2.41
C SER A 205 -11.76 -12.74 -3.81
N ARG A 206 -12.11 -14.01 -4.08
CA ARG A 206 -12.05 -14.61 -5.43
C ARG A 206 -13.05 -13.97 -6.39
N ALA A 207 -14.28 -13.65 -5.94
CA ALA A 207 -15.28 -12.97 -6.74
C ALA A 207 -14.82 -11.56 -7.17
N VAL A 208 -14.15 -10.81 -6.28
CA VAL A 208 -13.52 -9.51 -6.62
C VAL A 208 -12.47 -9.69 -7.71
N ALA A 209 -11.56 -10.66 -7.55
CA ALA A 209 -10.52 -10.94 -8.54
C ALA A 209 -11.11 -11.32 -9.91
N ALA A 210 -12.12 -12.19 -9.93
CA ALA A 210 -12.81 -12.58 -11.16
C ALA A 210 -13.55 -11.40 -11.83
N THR A 211 -14.06 -10.44 -11.05
CA THR A 211 -14.68 -9.23 -11.60
C THR A 211 -13.64 -8.33 -12.26
N LEU A 212 -12.47 -8.17 -11.65
CA LEU A 212 -11.35 -7.41 -12.22
C LEU A 212 -10.86 -8.04 -13.52
N GLU A 213 -10.66 -9.35 -13.53
CA GLU A 213 -10.24 -10.10 -14.71
C GLU A 213 -11.20 -9.90 -15.88
N ARG A 214 -12.51 -10.14 -15.67
CA ARG A 214 -13.53 -9.96 -16.72
C ARG A 214 -13.59 -8.52 -17.25
N SER A 215 -13.19 -7.53 -16.44
CA SER A 215 -13.17 -6.12 -16.79
C SER A 215 -11.81 -5.65 -17.36
N GLY A 216 -10.83 -6.56 -17.54
CA GLY A 216 -9.48 -6.22 -17.98
C GLY A 216 -8.71 -5.32 -17.00
N LYS A 217 -9.04 -5.38 -15.70
CA LYS A 217 -8.44 -4.59 -14.62
C LYS A 217 -7.54 -5.46 -13.76
N THR A 218 -6.76 -4.82 -12.88
CA THR A 218 -5.77 -5.52 -12.09
C THR A 218 -5.98 -5.35 -10.58
N ALA A 219 -5.39 -6.27 -9.83
CA ALA A 219 -5.37 -6.28 -8.36
C ALA A 219 -3.95 -6.12 -7.83
N VAL A 220 -3.79 -5.32 -6.78
CA VAL A 220 -2.64 -5.38 -5.88
C VAL A 220 -3.12 -6.02 -4.58
N LEU A 221 -2.67 -7.24 -4.33
CA LEU A 221 -3.18 -8.06 -3.23
C LEU A 221 -2.35 -7.85 -1.97
N ARG A 222 -3.02 -7.79 -0.83
CA ARG A 222 -2.40 -7.70 0.50
C ARG A 222 -2.95 -8.78 1.43
N GLY A 223 -2.41 -8.89 2.65
CA GLY A 223 -2.92 -9.82 3.65
C GLY A 223 -2.07 -11.08 3.82
N LEU A 224 -0.88 -11.14 3.22
CA LEU A 224 0.00 -12.32 3.29
C LEU A 224 0.31 -12.77 4.74
N ALA A 225 0.40 -11.84 5.70
CA ALA A 225 0.63 -12.16 7.10
C ALA A 225 -0.48 -13.04 7.70
N GLN A 226 -1.73 -12.91 7.22
CA GLN A 226 -2.86 -13.71 7.71
C GLN A 226 -2.65 -15.22 7.44
N TRP A 227 -2.02 -15.57 6.32
CA TRP A 227 -1.72 -16.95 5.97
C TRP A 227 -0.72 -17.58 6.94
N ARG A 228 0.34 -16.81 7.25
CA ARG A 228 1.35 -17.23 8.22
C ARG A 228 0.76 -17.36 9.63
N ASP A 229 -0.06 -16.38 10.04
CA ASP A 229 -0.59 -16.27 11.41
C ASP A 229 -1.72 -17.30 11.66
N ALA A 230 -2.36 -17.81 10.59
CA ALA A 230 -3.36 -18.87 10.66
C ALA A 230 -2.76 -20.30 10.62
N ALA A 231 -1.47 -20.44 10.32
CA ALA A 231 -0.80 -21.72 10.22
C ALA A 231 -0.49 -22.33 11.61
N ALA A 232 -0.35 -23.66 11.64
CA ALA A 232 0.13 -24.35 12.82
C ALA A 232 1.59 -23.89 13.18
N PRO A 233 2.00 -24.02 14.44
CA PRO A 233 3.36 -23.69 14.84
C PRO A 233 4.39 -24.49 14.00
N GLY A 234 5.31 -23.77 13.36
CA GLY A 234 6.32 -24.33 12.46
C GLY A 234 5.98 -24.28 10.97
N ASP A 235 4.70 -24.16 10.60
CA ASP A 235 4.25 -24.22 9.20
C ASP A 235 4.09 -22.85 8.54
N GLY A 236 4.41 -21.77 9.24
CA GLY A 236 4.16 -20.40 8.79
C GLY A 236 4.80 -20.05 7.44
N ASP A 237 5.98 -20.60 7.14
CA ASP A 237 6.67 -20.39 5.86
C ASP A 237 5.99 -21.10 4.71
N ALA A 238 5.58 -22.35 4.90
CA ALA A 238 4.85 -23.12 3.91
C ALA A 238 3.50 -22.47 3.60
N ALA A 239 2.78 -22.05 4.64
CA ALA A 239 1.51 -21.34 4.51
C ALA A 239 1.67 -19.99 3.77
N MET A 240 2.75 -19.26 4.03
CA MET A 240 3.06 -18.02 3.31
C MET A 240 3.32 -18.27 1.82
N VAL A 241 4.10 -19.29 1.46
CA VAL A 241 4.35 -19.68 0.06
C VAL A 241 3.04 -20.12 -0.62
N GLN A 242 2.21 -20.89 0.08
CA GLN A 242 0.89 -21.31 -0.43
C GLN A 242 -0.02 -20.12 -0.67
N GLY A 243 -0.09 -19.16 0.28
CA GLY A 243 -0.86 -17.92 0.12
C GLY A 243 -0.37 -17.09 -1.07
N LEU A 244 0.94 -16.96 -1.24
CA LEU A 244 1.54 -16.29 -2.40
C LEU A 244 1.15 -16.97 -3.72
N ARG A 245 1.21 -18.30 -3.79
CA ARG A 245 0.77 -19.04 -4.98
C ARG A 245 -0.69 -18.74 -5.31
N GLN A 246 -1.59 -18.85 -4.34
CA GLN A 246 -3.00 -18.55 -4.57
C GLN A 246 -3.25 -17.12 -5.04
N MET A 247 -2.44 -16.15 -4.58
CA MET A 247 -2.51 -14.77 -5.04
C MET A 247 -1.97 -14.61 -6.47
N LEU A 248 -0.84 -15.24 -6.78
CA LEU A 248 -0.19 -15.16 -8.08
C LEU A 248 -0.94 -15.93 -9.18
N ASP A 249 -1.66 -16.99 -8.82
CA ASP A 249 -2.48 -17.76 -9.74
C ASP A 249 -3.75 -17.02 -10.21
N LEU A 250 -4.06 -15.85 -9.60
CA LEU A 250 -5.17 -15.02 -10.06
C LEU A 250 -4.76 -14.19 -11.28
N PRO A 251 -5.41 -14.33 -12.44
CA PRO A 251 -5.04 -13.59 -13.65
C PRO A 251 -5.05 -12.08 -13.49
N ALA A 252 -5.91 -11.56 -12.59
CA ALA A 252 -5.95 -10.13 -12.27
C ALA A 252 -4.80 -9.67 -11.36
N CYS A 253 -3.99 -10.57 -10.79
CA CYS A 253 -2.92 -10.20 -9.86
C CYS A 253 -1.78 -9.49 -10.59
N ALA A 254 -1.60 -8.20 -10.30
CA ALA A 254 -0.48 -7.40 -10.79
C ALA A 254 0.63 -7.22 -9.73
N GLY A 255 0.39 -7.62 -8.48
CA GLY A 255 1.39 -7.55 -7.43
C GLY A 255 0.87 -7.98 -6.06
N VAL A 256 1.80 -8.42 -5.22
CA VAL A 256 1.51 -8.76 -3.82
C VAL A 256 2.24 -7.80 -2.90
N LEU A 257 1.47 -7.08 -2.08
CA LEU A 257 1.97 -6.07 -1.15
C LEU A 257 2.42 -6.71 0.16
N VAL A 258 3.68 -6.57 0.48
CA VAL A 258 4.30 -7.09 1.71
C VAL A 258 4.94 -5.94 2.48
N GLY A 259 4.54 -5.76 3.74
CA GLY A 259 5.07 -4.70 4.61
C GLY A 259 6.11 -5.26 5.59
N THR A 260 7.28 -4.62 5.65
CA THR A 260 8.29 -4.89 6.69
C THR A 260 9.11 -3.65 7.00
N THR A 261 9.67 -3.63 8.22
CA THR A 261 10.69 -2.67 8.66
C THR A 261 11.99 -3.36 9.04
N ASP A 262 12.13 -4.63 8.70
CA ASP A 262 13.28 -5.47 9.01
C ASP A 262 13.91 -6.02 7.73
N ALA A 263 15.24 -5.91 7.60
CA ALA A 263 15.96 -6.32 6.40
C ALA A 263 16.02 -7.86 6.25
N GLY A 264 16.06 -8.60 7.35
CA GLY A 264 15.99 -10.06 7.35
C GLY A 264 14.62 -10.55 6.90
N HIS A 265 13.55 -9.95 7.43
CA HIS A 265 12.19 -10.23 6.98
C HIS A 265 11.97 -9.84 5.50
N LEU A 266 12.61 -8.78 5.02
CA LEU A 266 12.55 -8.41 3.59
C LEU A 266 13.14 -9.52 2.70
N GLN A 267 14.34 -10.01 3.04
CA GLN A 267 14.99 -11.09 2.29
C GLN A 267 14.19 -12.41 2.37
N HIS A 268 13.67 -12.71 3.55
CA HIS A 268 12.82 -13.88 3.77
C HIS A 268 11.54 -13.84 2.90
N ASN A 269 10.84 -12.70 2.89
CA ASN A 269 9.63 -12.50 2.08
C ASN A 269 9.93 -12.59 0.58
N LEU A 270 11.05 -12.03 0.12
CA LEU A 270 11.49 -12.15 -1.27
C LEU A 270 11.81 -13.60 -1.63
N GLY A 271 12.49 -14.33 -0.76
CA GLY A 271 12.77 -15.77 -0.98
C GLY A 271 11.49 -16.60 -1.05
N ALA A 272 10.50 -16.32 -0.20
CA ALA A 272 9.19 -16.97 -0.28
C ALA A 272 8.46 -16.65 -1.59
N PHE A 273 8.52 -15.39 -2.04
CA PHE A 273 7.94 -14.95 -3.30
C PHE A 273 8.60 -15.66 -4.50
N GLN A 274 9.92 -15.79 -4.52
CA GLN A 274 10.66 -16.50 -5.56
C GLN A 274 10.31 -17.99 -5.59
N ARG A 275 10.18 -18.65 -4.41
CA ARG A 275 9.73 -20.04 -4.33
C ARG A 275 8.32 -20.22 -4.88
N ALA A 276 7.40 -19.27 -4.57
CA ALA A 276 6.04 -19.34 -5.09
C ALA A 276 6.01 -19.21 -6.62
N LEU A 277 6.79 -18.30 -7.21
CA LEU A 277 6.91 -18.15 -8.67
C LEU A 277 7.47 -19.41 -9.33
N ALA A 278 8.57 -19.97 -8.82
CA ALA A 278 9.18 -21.18 -9.35
C ALA A 278 8.22 -22.39 -9.34
N GLN A 279 7.37 -22.47 -8.32
CA GLN A 279 6.34 -23.51 -8.25
C GLN A 279 5.16 -23.26 -9.21
N GLN A 280 4.88 -22.00 -9.58
CA GLN A 280 3.87 -21.64 -10.57
C GLN A 280 4.34 -22.00 -11.99
N GLU A 281 5.62 -21.75 -12.32
CA GLU A 281 6.20 -22.08 -13.63
C GLU A 281 6.34 -23.60 -13.85
N ALA A 282 6.39 -24.39 -12.76
CA ALA A 282 6.53 -25.85 -12.82
C ALA A 282 5.18 -26.60 -12.86
N ALA A 283 4.04 -25.92 -12.73
CA ALA A 283 2.70 -26.50 -12.68
C ALA A 283 1.95 -26.35 -14.00
#